data_db27d72c3bd78a7045d1e4391f58bb2a
#
_entry.id   db27d72c3bd78a7045d1e4391f58bb2a
#
_cell.length_a   1.000
_cell.length_b   1.000
_cell.length_c   1.000
_cell.angle_alpha   90.00
_cell.angle_beta   90.00
_cell.angle_gamma   90.00
#
_symmetry.space_group_name_H-M   'P 1'
#
loop_
_entity.id
_entity.type
_entity.pdbx_description
1 polymer ?
#
loop_
_entity_poly.entity_id
_entity_poly.type
_entity_poly.pdbx_seq_one_letter_code
_entity_poly.pdbx_strand_id
1 'polypeptide(L)'
;RQAKSPWILMIDSDERVSGELAGEIKAAIKTDFYSAYRMKRLNYFFGKAMKHGGYWPDWQTRLFRVKDFGKYTGTVHETPHFNGSLGSFANHLTHYSHNNISECLEKSIPWTKKEAEEFIKAGHPPITWWRLIKVMVWEFCYRYFKKLAILDGYVGFVESLVQALNRFYVYQQVWEMQQS
;
A
#
# COMPACT_ATOMS: atom_id res chain seq x y z
N ARG A 1 13.60 -16.21 -12.56
CA ARG A 1 14.99 -15.87 -12.98
C ARG A 1 15.82 -15.75 -11.71
N GLN A 2 16.96 -16.44 -11.64
CA GLN A 2 17.90 -16.24 -10.54
C GLN A 2 18.59 -14.87 -10.69
N ALA A 3 18.65 -14.10 -9.59
CA ALA A 3 19.37 -12.83 -9.57
C ALA A 3 20.87 -13.09 -9.79
N LYS A 4 21.48 -12.31 -10.67
CA LYS A 4 22.94 -12.40 -10.94
C LYS A 4 23.78 -11.54 -10.01
N SER A 5 23.17 -10.67 -9.24
CA SER A 5 23.80 -9.76 -8.29
C SER A 5 23.57 -10.23 -6.85
N PRO A 6 24.47 -9.94 -5.88
CA PRO A 6 24.27 -10.26 -4.47
C PRO A 6 23.11 -9.49 -3.83
N TRP A 7 22.63 -8.43 -4.45
CA TRP A 7 21.50 -7.63 -4.00
C TRP A 7 20.39 -7.54 -5.05
N ILE A 8 19.14 -7.50 -4.59
CA ILE A 8 17.97 -7.29 -5.42
C ILE A 8 17.17 -6.10 -4.90
N LEU A 9 16.86 -5.14 -5.77
CA LEU A 9 15.94 -4.05 -5.53
C LEU A 9 14.62 -4.35 -6.25
N MET A 10 13.54 -4.46 -5.52
CA MET A 10 12.20 -4.73 -6.05
C MET A 10 11.43 -3.41 -6.11
N ILE A 11 11.02 -3.00 -7.31
CA ILE A 11 10.33 -1.74 -7.56
C ILE A 11 9.14 -2.02 -8.47
N ASP A 12 7.99 -1.43 -8.15
CA ASP A 12 6.79 -1.50 -8.97
C ASP A 12 6.93 -0.55 -10.18
N SER A 13 6.19 -0.81 -11.24
CA SER A 13 6.27 -0.05 -12.50
C SER A 13 5.92 1.44 -12.35
N ASP A 14 5.16 1.79 -11.33
CA ASP A 14 4.71 3.13 -10.95
C ASP A 14 5.54 3.78 -9.82
N GLU A 15 6.64 3.11 -9.39
CA GLU A 15 7.60 3.65 -8.43
C GLU A 15 8.84 4.24 -9.11
N ARG A 16 9.44 5.26 -8.50
CA ARG A 16 10.67 5.92 -8.98
C ARG A 16 11.66 6.13 -7.84
N VAL A 17 12.92 5.85 -8.12
CA VAL A 17 14.07 6.08 -7.21
C VAL A 17 14.66 7.44 -7.51
N SER A 18 14.77 8.31 -6.50
CA SER A 18 15.48 9.59 -6.62
C SER A 18 17.00 9.39 -6.69
N GLY A 19 17.73 10.42 -7.14
CA GLY A 19 19.19 10.39 -7.16
C GLY A 19 19.78 10.20 -5.76
N GLU A 20 19.19 10.85 -4.75
CA GLU A 20 19.61 10.77 -3.35
C GLU A 20 19.40 9.36 -2.80
N LEU A 21 18.22 8.76 -3.03
CA LEU A 21 17.95 7.38 -2.61
C LEU A 21 18.86 6.39 -3.33
N ALA A 22 19.14 6.61 -4.62
CA ALA A 22 20.10 5.78 -5.37
C ALA A 22 21.52 5.85 -4.77
N GLY A 23 21.93 7.02 -4.29
CA GLY A 23 23.17 7.22 -3.55
C GLY A 23 23.23 6.41 -2.25
N GLU A 24 22.16 6.47 -1.44
CA GLU A 24 22.04 5.68 -0.21
C GLU A 24 22.08 4.17 -0.49
N ILE A 25 21.36 3.71 -1.51
CA ILE A 25 21.35 2.29 -1.91
C ILE A 25 22.77 1.83 -2.31
N LYS A 26 23.46 2.63 -3.15
CA LYS A 26 24.85 2.30 -3.57
C LYS A 26 25.83 2.26 -2.40
N ALA A 27 25.66 3.10 -1.41
CA ALA A 27 26.49 3.08 -0.18
C ALA A 27 26.17 1.84 0.67
N ALA A 28 24.88 1.54 0.87
CA ALA A 28 24.42 0.43 1.70
C ALA A 28 24.89 -0.93 1.18
N ILE A 29 24.84 -1.17 -0.13
CA ILE A 29 25.27 -2.45 -0.72
C ILE A 29 26.79 -2.68 -0.64
N LYS A 30 27.60 -1.61 -0.41
CA LYS A 30 29.04 -1.74 -0.21
C LYS A 30 29.38 -2.10 1.24
N THR A 31 28.60 -1.64 2.21
CA THR A 31 28.86 -1.89 3.63
C THR A 31 28.42 -3.27 4.10
N ASP A 32 27.46 -3.86 3.40
CA ASP A 32 26.88 -5.20 3.66
C ASP A 32 26.42 -5.40 5.12
N PHE A 33 25.96 -4.31 5.77
CA PHE A 33 25.68 -4.28 7.21
C PHE A 33 24.34 -4.91 7.56
N TYR A 34 23.29 -4.68 6.73
CA TYR A 34 21.95 -5.23 6.92
C TYR A 34 21.62 -6.25 5.84
N SER A 35 20.67 -7.15 6.13
CA SER A 35 20.18 -8.16 5.18
C SER A 35 19.10 -7.63 4.25
N ALA A 36 18.36 -6.62 4.71
CA ALA A 36 17.35 -5.92 3.94
C ALA A 36 17.27 -4.45 4.35
N TYR A 37 16.68 -3.63 3.46
CA TYR A 37 16.43 -2.22 3.75
C TYR A 37 15.01 -1.84 3.37
N ARG A 38 14.38 -1.06 4.25
CA ARG A 38 13.12 -0.40 3.99
C ARG A 38 13.34 1.07 3.68
N MET A 39 12.41 1.62 2.91
CA MET A 39 12.36 3.04 2.57
C MET A 39 10.93 3.54 2.68
N LYS A 40 10.76 4.82 2.91
CA LYS A 40 9.45 5.46 2.87
C LYS A 40 8.99 5.54 1.42
N ARG A 41 7.69 5.45 1.18
CA ARG A 41 7.08 5.65 -0.12
C ARG A 41 6.18 6.88 -0.06
N LEU A 42 6.49 7.89 -0.87
CA LEU A 42 5.67 9.10 -1.00
C LEU A 42 4.67 8.89 -2.14
N ASN A 43 3.41 8.77 -1.77
CA ASN A 43 2.32 8.48 -2.70
C ASN A 43 1.80 9.77 -3.34
N TYR A 44 1.70 9.76 -4.68
CA TYR A 44 1.08 10.81 -5.47
C TYR A 44 -0.27 10.35 -5.99
N PHE A 45 -1.30 11.13 -5.70
CA PHE A 45 -2.66 10.92 -6.18
C PHE A 45 -3.09 12.16 -6.95
N PHE A 46 -3.60 11.98 -8.16
CA PHE A 46 -4.06 13.11 -9.01
C PHE A 46 -2.99 14.22 -9.16
N GLY A 47 -1.70 13.82 -9.28
CA GLY A 47 -0.57 14.72 -9.44
C GLY A 47 -0.10 15.42 -8.15
N LYS A 48 -0.65 15.13 -6.98
CA LYS A 48 -0.24 15.73 -5.69
C LYS A 48 0.24 14.68 -4.70
N ALA A 49 1.31 15.02 -3.97
CA ALA A 49 1.83 14.18 -2.89
C ALA A 49 0.88 14.19 -1.69
N MET A 50 0.55 13.01 -1.17
CA MET A 50 -0.24 12.84 0.04
C MET A 50 0.67 12.61 1.25
N LYS A 51 0.54 13.47 2.25
CA LYS A 51 1.32 13.38 3.51
C LYS A 51 0.46 13.00 4.72
N HIS A 52 -0.84 12.93 4.55
CA HIS A 52 -1.79 12.58 5.61
C HIS A 52 -2.73 11.47 5.13
N GLY A 53 -3.86 11.27 5.77
CA GLY A 53 -4.81 10.22 5.39
C GLY A 53 -4.32 8.79 5.66
N GLY A 54 -3.17 8.62 6.29
CA GLY A 54 -2.52 7.33 6.52
C GLY A 54 -1.54 6.90 5.42
N TYR A 55 -1.22 7.81 4.49
CA TYR A 55 -0.33 7.55 3.35
C TYR A 55 1.14 7.92 3.59
N TRP A 56 1.45 8.56 4.72
CA TRP A 56 2.82 8.91 5.07
C TRP A 56 3.07 8.78 6.59
N PRO A 57 4.24 8.21 6.99
CA PRO A 57 5.18 7.45 6.17
C PRO A 57 4.63 6.06 5.81
N ASP A 58 4.72 5.71 4.53
CA ASP A 58 4.39 4.37 4.02
C ASP A 58 5.69 3.57 3.85
N TRP A 59 6.00 2.72 4.81
CA TRP A 59 7.25 1.97 4.83
C TRP A 59 7.19 0.72 3.96
N GLN A 60 8.10 0.65 2.96
CA GLN A 60 8.23 -0.47 2.05
C GLN A 60 9.61 -1.10 2.15
N THR A 61 9.71 -2.41 2.39
CA THR A 61 10.98 -3.13 2.32
C THR A 61 11.19 -3.57 0.89
N ARG A 62 12.20 -2.99 0.23
CA ARG A 62 12.40 -3.12 -1.22
C ARG A 62 13.78 -3.59 -1.62
N LEU A 63 14.82 -3.43 -0.78
CA LEU A 63 16.17 -3.89 -1.07
C LEU A 63 16.50 -5.10 -0.19
N PHE A 64 16.96 -6.18 -0.79
CA PHE A 64 17.26 -7.44 -0.12
C PHE A 64 18.60 -7.99 -0.55
N ARG A 65 19.35 -8.53 0.38
CA ARG A 65 20.49 -9.40 0.08
C ARG A 65 19.96 -10.76 -0.40
N VAL A 66 20.34 -11.19 -1.60
CA VAL A 66 19.75 -12.36 -2.25
C VAL A 66 19.86 -13.63 -1.42
N LYS A 67 21.00 -13.86 -0.73
CA LYS A 67 21.20 -15.04 0.12
C LYS A 67 20.29 -15.10 1.34
N ASP A 68 19.80 -13.94 1.79
CA ASP A 68 18.97 -13.80 2.99
C ASP A 68 17.48 -13.68 2.65
N PHE A 69 17.15 -13.43 1.37
CA PHE A 69 15.79 -13.29 0.89
C PHE A 69 15.10 -14.65 0.75
N GLY A 70 13.92 -14.77 1.31
CA GLY A 70 13.07 -15.96 1.19
C GLY A 70 12.04 -15.81 0.09
N LYS A 71 10.82 -15.39 0.47
CA LYS A 71 9.68 -15.23 -0.44
C LYS A 71 8.76 -14.11 0.04
N TYR A 72 7.87 -13.68 -0.84
CA TYR A 72 6.68 -12.92 -0.43
C TYR A 72 5.55 -13.87 -0.04
N THR A 73 4.76 -13.50 0.97
CA THR A 73 3.53 -14.19 1.37
C THR A 73 2.40 -13.19 1.50
N GLY A 74 1.17 -13.65 1.32
CA GLY A 74 -0.04 -12.83 1.29
C GLY A 74 -0.57 -12.66 -0.14
N THR A 75 -1.89 -12.48 -0.26
CA THR A 75 -2.60 -12.33 -1.55
C THR A 75 -2.96 -10.88 -1.84
N VAL A 76 -3.23 -10.10 -0.79
CA VAL A 76 -3.60 -8.67 -0.87
C VAL A 76 -2.51 -7.79 -0.28
N HIS A 77 -1.95 -8.20 0.86
CA HIS A 77 -0.86 -7.50 1.55
C HIS A 77 0.39 -8.39 1.55
N GLU A 78 1.14 -8.31 0.45
CA GLU A 78 2.37 -9.09 0.32
C GLU A 78 3.42 -8.65 1.33
N THR A 79 3.86 -9.60 2.16
CA THR A 79 4.91 -9.37 3.17
C THR A 79 6.17 -10.13 2.77
N PRO A 80 7.32 -9.44 2.63
CA PRO A 80 8.57 -10.11 2.35
C PRO A 80 9.12 -10.84 3.57
N HIS A 81 9.55 -12.07 3.39
CA HIS A 81 10.29 -12.84 4.40
C HIS A 81 11.77 -12.86 4.05
N PHE A 82 12.62 -12.54 5.01
CA PHE A 82 14.07 -12.56 4.90
C PHE A 82 14.68 -12.88 6.26
N ASN A 83 15.90 -13.37 6.26
CA ASN A 83 16.68 -13.64 7.46
C ASN A 83 17.65 -12.49 7.74
N GLY A 84 17.84 -12.15 9.02
CA GLY A 84 18.81 -11.14 9.45
C GLY A 84 18.19 -9.77 9.77
N SER A 85 19.01 -8.74 9.73
CA SER A 85 18.67 -7.39 10.21
C SER A 85 18.08 -6.49 9.11
N LEU A 86 17.19 -5.57 9.52
CA LEU A 86 16.53 -4.60 8.66
C LEU A 86 17.09 -3.19 8.90
N GLY A 87 17.66 -2.59 7.85
CA GLY A 87 18.04 -1.17 7.82
C GLY A 87 16.90 -0.28 7.29
N SER A 88 17.12 1.04 7.37
CA SER A 88 16.17 2.03 6.84
C SER A 88 16.92 3.14 6.12
N PHE A 89 16.40 3.57 4.96
CA PHE A 89 16.90 4.74 4.26
C PHE A 89 16.22 6.02 4.75
N ALA A 90 16.92 7.14 4.67
CA ALA A 90 16.38 8.46 4.99
C ALA A 90 15.49 8.99 3.86
N ASN A 91 15.94 8.81 2.63
CA ASN A 91 15.23 9.21 1.42
C ASN A 91 14.09 8.24 1.07
N HIS A 92 13.21 8.65 0.16
CA HIS A 92 11.97 7.95 -0.15
C HIS A 92 11.85 7.57 -1.63
N LEU A 93 11.04 6.54 -1.91
CA LEU A 93 10.50 6.26 -3.24
C LEU A 93 9.37 7.24 -3.56
N THR A 94 9.29 7.66 -4.81
CA THR A 94 8.10 8.34 -5.34
C THR A 94 7.20 7.30 -5.98
N HIS A 95 5.93 7.29 -5.64
CA HIS A 95 4.94 6.36 -6.19
C HIS A 95 3.77 7.12 -6.81
N TYR A 96 3.54 6.93 -8.10
CA TYR A 96 2.43 7.51 -8.84
C TYR A 96 1.25 6.54 -8.84
N SER A 97 0.42 6.62 -7.80
CA SER A 97 -0.64 5.63 -7.55
C SER A 97 -1.72 5.66 -8.63
N HIS A 98 -2.32 6.82 -8.86
CA HIS A 98 -3.26 7.03 -9.97
C HIS A 98 -3.35 8.52 -10.34
N ASN A 99 -3.52 8.77 -11.65
CA ASN A 99 -3.50 10.12 -12.21
C ASN A 99 -4.91 10.71 -12.36
N ASN A 100 -5.92 9.85 -12.44
CA ASN A 100 -7.32 10.24 -12.60
C ASN A 100 -8.25 9.24 -11.91
N ILE A 101 -9.53 9.62 -11.81
CA ILE A 101 -10.53 8.81 -11.09
C ILE A 101 -10.83 7.49 -11.81
N SER A 102 -10.80 7.46 -13.14
CA SER A 102 -11.07 6.23 -13.91
C SER A 102 -10.01 5.17 -13.61
N GLU A 103 -8.72 5.54 -13.67
CA GLU A 103 -7.61 4.66 -13.30
C GLU A 103 -7.71 4.17 -11.85
N CYS A 104 -8.14 5.05 -10.93
CA CYS A 104 -8.37 4.71 -9.54
C CYS A 104 -9.45 3.63 -9.40
N LEU A 105 -10.61 3.80 -10.07
CA LEU A 105 -11.73 2.87 -10.01
C LEU A 105 -11.40 1.52 -10.66
N GLU A 106 -10.72 1.54 -11.81
CA GLU A 106 -10.27 0.32 -12.49
C GLU A 106 -9.35 -0.53 -11.60
N LYS A 107 -8.44 0.11 -10.87
CA LYS A 107 -7.58 -0.58 -9.90
C LYS A 107 -8.35 -1.06 -8.66
N SER A 108 -9.34 -0.29 -8.21
CA SER A 108 -10.11 -0.59 -6.99
C SER A 108 -10.98 -1.85 -7.12
N ILE A 109 -11.64 -2.07 -8.26
CA ILE A 109 -12.59 -3.17 -8.44
C ILE A 109 -11.94 -4.56 -8.16
N PRO A 110 -10.81 -4.94 -8.77
CA PRO A 110 -10.20 -6.24 -8.50
C PRO A 110 -9.66 -6.36 -7.07
N TRP A 111 -9.22 -5.24 -6.46
CA TRP A 111 -8.72 -5.24 -5.09
C TRP A 111 -9.83 -5.45 -4.07
N THR A 112 -10.96 -4.74 -4.22
CA THR A 112 -12.12 -4.90 -3.30
C THR A 112 -12.67 -6.31 -3.35
N LYS A 113 -12.67 -6.96 -4.53
CA LYS A 113 -13.10 -8.35 -4.68
C LYS A 113 -12.19 -9.33 -3.92
N LYS A 114 -10.87 -9.18 -4.08
CA LYS A 114 -9.90 -10.02 -3.34
C LYS A 114 -10.05 -9.84 -1.83
N GLU A 115 -10.21 -8.62 -1.35
CA GLU A 115 -10.40 -8.33 0.07
C GLU A 115 -11.71 -8.94 0.59
N ALA A 116 -12.80 -8.88 -0.20
CA ALA A 116 -14.06 -9.52 0.15
C ALA A 116 -13.93 -11.06 0.26
N GLU A 117 -13.20 -11.70 -0.65
CA GLU A 117 -12.89 -13.13 -0.59
C GLU A 117 -12.12 -13.50 0.69
N GLU A 118 -11.15 -12.66 1.12
CA GLU A 118 -10.43 -12.86 2.38
C GLU A 118 -11.36 -12.73 3.60
N PHE A 119 -12.32 -11.81 3.58
CA PHE A 119 -13.31 -11.66 4.65
C PHE A 119 -14.20 -12.90 4.76
N ILE A 120 -14.62 -13.48 3.63
CA ILE A 120 -15.40 -14.73 3.63
C ILE A 120 -14.57 -15.89 4.20
N LYS A 121 -13.31 -16.04 3.75
CA LYS A 121 -12.40 -17.06 4.28
C LYS A 121 -12.16 -16.93 5.78
N ALA A 122 -12.11 -15.70 6.29
CA ALA A 122 -11.97 -15.39 7.70
C ALA A 122 -13.26 -15.56 8.53
N GLY A 123 -14.38 -15.97 7.91
CA GLY A 123 -15.65 -16.16 8.60
C GLY A 123 -16.33 -14.86 9.05
N HIS A 124 -16.26 -13.81 8.21
CA HIS A 124 -16.85 -12.51 8.54
C HIS A 124 -18.35 -12.65 8.86
N PRO A 125 -18.84 -12.02 9.96
CA PRO A 125 -20.26 -12.08 10.35
C PRO A 125 -21.19 -11.53 9.25
N PRO A 126 -22.47 -11.96 9.22
CA PRO A 126 -23.45 -11.48 8.25
C PRO A 126 -23.50 -9.95 8.13
N ILE A 127 -23.55 -9.47 6.91
CA ILE A 127 -23.63 -8.04 6.62
C ILE A 127 -25.07 -7.59 6.67
N THR A 128 -25.32 -6.49 7.37
CA THR A 128 -26.62 -5.81 7.44
C THR A 128 -26.53 -4.45 6.74
N TRP A 129 -27.66 -3.94 6.19
CA TRP A 129 -27.70 -2.69 5.42
C TRP A 129 -27.11 -1.48 6.16
N TRP A 130 -27.41 -1.35 7.46
CA TRP A 130 -26.89 -0.25 8.28
C TRP A 130 -25.36 -0.34 8.49
N ARG A 131 -24.80 -1.56 8.41
CA ARG A 131 -23.36 -1.80 8.52
C ARG A 131 -22.61 -1.28 7.30
N LEU A 132 -23.20 -1.38 6.10
CA LEU A 132 -22.65 -0.79 4.86
C LEU A 132 -22.48 0.73 5.00
N ILE A 133 -23.53 1.41 5.47
CA ILE A 133 -23.48 2.86 5.70
C ILE A 133 -22.46 3.21 6.78
N LYS A 134 -22.51 2.49 7.90
CA LYS A 134 -21.63 2.73 9.04
C LYS A 134 -20.15 2.62 8.65
N VAL A 135 -19.75 1.58 7.92
CA VAL A 135 -18.33 1.37 7.54
C VAL A 135 -17.87 2.43 6.57
N MET A 136 -18.70 2.85 5.62
CA MET A 136 -18.40 3.92 4.68
C MET A 136 -18.17 5.26 5.40
N VAL A 137 -19.11 5.66 6.25
CA VAL A 137 -19.01 6.91 7.02
C VAL A 137 -17.82 6.88 7.97
N TRP A 138 -17.61 5.74 8.64
CA TRP A 138 -16.46 5.57 9.54
C TRP A 138 -15.13 5.70 8.80
N GLU A 139 -14.95 5.04 7.66
CA GLU A 139 -13.71 5.09 6.88
C GLU A 139 -13.42 6.51 6.42
N PHE A 140 -14.45 7.23 5.91
CA PHE A 140 -14.30 8.63 5.52
C PHE A 140 -13.86 9.50 6.71
N CYS A 141 -14.59 9.46 7.83
CA CYS A 141 -14.28 10.26 9.01
C CYS A 141 -12.90 9.91 9.59
N TYR A 142 -12.56 8.63 9.61
CA TYR A 142 -11.26 8.17 10.07
C TYR A 142 -10.12 8.75 9.24
N ARG A 143 -10.19 8.66 7.90
CA ARG A 143 -9.13 9.18 7.03
C ARG A 143 -9.10 10.70 6.99
N TYR A 144 -10.26 11.32 6.77
CA TYR A 144 -10.34 12.75 6.56
C TYR A 144 -10.02 13.55 7.82
N PHE A 145 -10.61 13.19 8.96
CA PHE A 145 -10.44 13.90 10.22
C PHE A 145 -9.34 13.30 11.10
N LYS A 146 -9.44 12.01 11.45
CA LYS A 146 -8.51 11.40 12.41
C LYS A 146 -7.11 11.23 11.84
N LYS A 147 -6.98 10.85 10.56
CA LYS A 147 -5.69 10.76 9.83
C LYS A 147 -5.30 12.07 9.14
N LEU A 148 -6.05 13.14 9.37
CA LEU A 148 -5.75 14.50 8.93
C LEU A 148 -5.63 14.68 7.40
N ALA A 149 -6.31 13.84 6.59
CA ALA A 149 -6.31 14.02 5.13
C ALA A 149 -6.86 15.39 4.70
N ILE A 150 -7.63 16.06 5.54
CA ILE A 150 -8.09 17.44 5.36
C ILE A 150 -6.91 18.41 5.09
N LEU A 151 -5.72 18.16 5.63
CA LEU A 151 -4.53 18.97 5.43
C LEU A 151 -3.92 18.80 4.02
N ASP A 152 -4.25 17.74 3.31
CA ASP A 152 -3.86 17.54 1.91
C ASP A 152 -4.85 18.19 0.92
N GLY A 153 -5.85 18.93 1.45
CA GLY A 153 -6.81 19.72 0.68
C GLY A 153 -7.74 18.87 -0.16
N TYR A 154 -8.02 19.32 -1.41
CA TYR A 154 -8.96 18.66 -2.31
C TYR A 154 -8.60 17.18 -2.55
N VAL A 155 -7.33 16.85 -2.75
CA VAL A 155 -6.89 15.47 -2.98
C VAL A 155 -7.14 14.60 -1.76
N GLY A 156 -6.89 15.13 -0.55
CA GLY A 156 -7.20 14.43 0.70
C GLY A 156 -8.68 14.14 0.87
N PHE A 157 -9.56 15.07 0.46
CA PHE A 157 -11.01 14.86 0.46
C PHE A 157 -11.42 13.75 -0.52
N VAL A 158 -11.00 13.88 -1.80
CA VAL A 158 -11.36 12.91 -2.85
C VAL A 158 -10.86 11.52 -2.50
N GLU A 159 -9.61 11.39 -2.06
CA GLU A 159 -9.03 10.10 -1.70
C GLU A 159 -9.73 9.47 -0.49
N SER A 160 -10.09 10.28 0.52
CA SER A 160 -10.88 9.78 1.66
C SER A 160 -12.25 9.25 1.24
N LEU A 161 -12.89 9.92 0.28
CA LEU A 161 -14.17 9.47 -0.29
C LEU A 161 -14.01 8.18 -1.11
N VAL A 162 -12.98 8.09 -1.94
CA VAL A 162 -12.67 6.87 -2.72
C VAL A 162 -12.47 5.67 -1.78
N GLN A 163 -11.70 5.84 -0.71
CA GLN A 163 -11.47 4.77 0.26
C GLN A 163 -12.75 4.37 1.01
N ALA A 164 -13.62 5.33 1.31
CA ALA A 164 -14.92 5.03 1.90
C ALA A 164 -15.82 4.23 0.94
N LEU A 165 -15.83 4.57 -0.35
CA LEU A 165 -16.52 3.81 -1.39
C LEU A 165 -15.91 2.42 -1.59
N ASN A 166 -14.59 2.29 -1.59
CA ASN A 166 -13.92 0.98 -1.66
C ASN A 166 -14.34 0.09 -0.47
N ARG A 167 -14.43 0.65 0.73
CA ARG A 167 -14.90 -0.07 1.91
C ARG A 167 -16.36 -0.51 1.76
N PHE A 168 -17.22 0.34 1.20
CA PHE A 168 -18.59 -0.03 0.86
C PHE A 168 -18.62 -1.19 -0.14
N TYR A 169 -17.82 -1.14 -1.23
CA TYR A 169 -17.77 -2.21 -2.23
C TYR A 169 -17.31 -3.55 -1.63
N VAL A 170 -16.28 -3.54 -0.77
CA VAL A 170 -15.83 -4.77 -0.08
C VAL A 170 -17.00 -5.39 0.70
N TYR A 171 -17.68 -4.61 1.53
CA TYR A 171 -18.78 -5.12 2.36
C TYR A 171 -19.99 -5.54 1.53
N GLN A 172 -20.29 -4.83 0.43
CA GLN A 172 -21.36 -5.22 -0.49
C GLN A 172 -21.05 -6.57 -1.15
N GLN A 173 -19.82 -6.77 -1.63
CA GLN A 173 -19.39 -8.04 -2.22
C GLN A 173 -19.37 -9.17 -1.19
N VAL A 174 -18.99 -8.91 0.05
CA VAL A 174 -19.12 -9.90 1.15
C VAL A 174 -20.58 -10.29 1.33
N TRP A 175 -21.49 -9.31 1.34
CA TRP A 175 -22.93 -9.60 1.45
C TRP A 175 -23.42 -10.48 0.29
N GLU A 176 -23.06 -10.17 -0.95
CA GLU A 176 -23.41 -10.98 -2.13
C GLU A 176 -22.92 -12.42 -2.01
N MET A 177 -21.65 -12.60 -1.60
CA MET A 177 -21.05 -13.93 -1.39
C MET A 177 -21.68 -14.70 -0.22
N GLN A 178 -22.28 -14.02 0.77
CA GLN A 178 -23.00 -14.65 1.87
C GLN A 178 -24.41 -15.12 1.47
N GLN A 179 -24.95 -14.63 0.35
CA GLN A 179 -26.26 -15.04 -0.17
C GLN A 179 -26.15 -16.20 -1.18
N SER A 180 -24.96 -16.47 -1.70
CA SER A 180 -24.69 -17.57 -2.66
C SER A 180 -24.47 -18.89 -1.95
#